data_3f98c9d0f120144b94bcb69a5feb687d
#
_entry.id   3f98c9d0f120144b94bcb69a5feb687d
#
_cell.length_a   1.000
_cell.length_b   1.000
_cell.length_c   1.000
_cell.angle_alpha   90.00
_cell.angle_beta   90.00
_cell.angle_gamma   90.00
#
_symmetry.space_group_name_H-M   'P 1'
#
loop_
_entity.id
_entity.type
_entity.pdbx_description
1 polymer ?
#
loop_
_entity_poly.entity_id
_entity_poly.type
_entity_poly.pdbx_seq_one_letter_code
_entity_poly.pdbx_strand_id
1 'polypeptide(L)'
;MKIEVTSTEIDNRQLTAEHLSQTLQSIQKDGFVILGQVVPTHLLDMLFERMMVDLDTLLNSSDRVLPVNFVPGHLQQDAPPFAPYIFPELVANPLVVQVTQSILGLGVKNTYFSGNTNLPGSGIQPVHTDGQQLWVKQQSAHPPAALIINVPPVKVTEENGSIELWPGSHREMVITPESSSIKINKSDLDRREK
;
A
#
# COMPACT_ATOMS: atom_id res chain seq x y z
N MET A 1 -10.92 4.26 8.52
CA MET A 1 -11.16 5.72 8.74
C MET A 1 -10.40 6.52 7.71
N LYS A 2 -10.93 7.69 7.29
CA LYS A 2 -10.21 8.70 6.49
C LYS A 2 -9.98 9.95 7.34
N ILE A 3 -8.78 10.49 7.30
CA ILE A 3 -8.38 11.73 8.00
C ILE A 3 -7.95 12.72 6.92
N GLU A 4 -8.61 13.86 6.88
CA GLU A 4 -8.25 14.94 5.97
C GLU A 4 -7.16 15.79 6.65
N VAL A 5 -5.94 15.65 6.17
CA VAL A 5 -4.79 16.41 6.66
C VAL A 5 -4.95 17.87 6.27
N THR A 6 -4.71 18.76 7.20
CA THR A 6 -4.84 20.20 7.01
C THR A 6 -3.60 20.81 6.35
N SER A 7 -3.75 21.96 5.70
CA SER A 7 -2.61 22.69 5.15
C SER A 7 -1.58 23.06 6.23
N THR A 8 -2.04 23.41 7.44
CA THR A 8 -1.16 23.71 8.57
C THR A 8 -0.31 22.50 8.98
N GLU A 9 -0.85 21.30 8.96
CA GLU A 9 -0.10 20.05 9.25
C GLU A 9 0.93 19.76 8.16
N ILE A 10 0.57 20.01 6.91
CA ILE A 10 1.50 19.88 5.77
C ILE A 10 2.65 20.88 5.90
N ASP A 11 2.36 22.15 6.16
CA ASP A 11 3.36 23.22 6.32
C ASP A 11 4.28 22.96 7.51
N ASN A 12 3.70 22.51 8.62
CA ASN A 12 4.44 22.13 9.84
C ASN A 12 5.14 20.77 9.71
N ARG A 13 4.87 20.00 8.67
CA ARG A 13 5.39 18.64 8.45
C ARG A 13 5.10 17.71 9.63
N GLN A 14 3.96 17.89 10.28
CA GLN A 14 3.58 17.16 11.48
C GLN A 14 2.07 17.11 11.64
N LEU A 15 1.52 15.91 11.90
CA LEU A 15 0.13 15.75 12.31
C LEU A 15 -0.08 16.38 13.69
N THR A 16 -1.25 16.96 13.90
CA THR A 16 -1.70 17.35 15.24
C THR A 16 -1.77 16.14 16.18
N ALA A 17 -1.72 16.36 17.47
CA ALA A 17 -1.86 15.27 18.45
C ALA A 17 -3.20 14.53 18.28
N GLU A 18 -4.26 15.23 17.90
CA GLU A 18 -5.57 14.64 17.62
C GLU A 18 -5.53 13.74 16.39
N HIS A 19 -5.08 14.24 15.22
CA HIS A 19 -5.01 13.46 14.00
C HIS A 19 -4.04 12.27 14.11
N LEU A 20 -2.91 12.45 14.82
CA LEU A 20 -2.00 11.34 15.10
C LEU A 20 -2.69 10.27 15.95
N SER A 21 -3.38 10.66 17.03
CA SER A 21 -4.11 9.72 17.89
C SER A 21 -5.18 8.96 17.13
N GLN A 22 -5.98 9.64 16.31
CA GLN A 22 -7.02 9.03 15.48
C GLN A 22 -6.41 8.06 14.45
N THR A 23 -5.28 8.44 13.83
CA THR A 23 -4.53 7.61 12.89
C THR A 23 -4.06 6.31 13.55
N LEU A 24 -3.41 6.41 14.71
CA LEU A 24 -2.91 5.24 15.44
C LEU A 24 -4.05 4.33 15.92
N GLN A 25 -5.15 4.90 16.41
CA GLN A 25 -6.34 4.13 16.80
C GLN A 25 -6.95 3.38 15.61
N SER A 26 -7.04 4.02 14.44
CA SER A 26 -7.57 3.38 13.23
C SER A 26 -6.68 2.21 12.79
N ILE A 27 -5.37 2.40 12.76
CA ILE A 27 -4.43 1.32 12.43
C ILE A 27 -4.50 0.19 13.46
N GLN A 28 -4.57 0.51 14.74
CA GLN A 28 -4.68 -0.51 15.80
C GLN A 28 -5.99 -1.29 15.73
N LYS A 29 -7.11 -0.61 15.43
CA LYS A 29 -8.45 -1.23 15.39
C LYS A 29 -8.69 -1.95 14.07
N ASP A 30 -8.48 -1.26 12.97
CA ASP A 30 -8.92 -1.68 11.63
C ASP A 30 -7.77 -2.25 10.79
N GLY A 31 -6.50 -1.99 11.15
CA GLY A 31 -5.31 -2.39 10.40
C GLY A 31 -4.89 -1.39 9.32
N PHE A 32 -5.66 -0.34 9.10
CA PHE A 32 -5.37 0.68 8.09
C PHE A 32 -5.98 2.05 8.43
N VAL A 33 -5.49 3.07 7.75
CA VAL A 33 -6.01 4.44 7.75
C VAL A 33 -5.78 5.06 6.37
N ILE A 34 -6.61 6.01 5.99
CA ILE A 34 -6.40 6.83 4.79
C ILE A 34 -6.06 8.24 5.27
N LEU A 35 -4.89 8.74 4.90
CA LEU A 35 -4.50 10.14 5.08
C LEU A 35 -4.74 10.89 3.77
N GLY A 36 -5.70 11.81 3.77
CA GLY A 36 -6.03 12.62 2.59
C GLY A 36 -5.05 13.77 2.40
N GLN A 37 -4.76 14.13 1.14
CA GLN A 37 -4.04 15.34 0.73
C GLN A 37 -2.57 15.43 1.19
N VAL A 38 -1.92 14.31 1.49
CA VAL A 38 -0.54 14.31 2.01
C VAL A 38 0.54 14.41 0.94
N VAL A 39 0.22 14.12 -0.31
CA VAL A 39 1.14 14.24 -1.45
C VAL A 39 0.58 15.24 -2.44
N PRO A 40 1.37 16.24 -2.91
CA PRO A 40 0.93 17.20 -3.91
C PRO A 40 0.54 16.53 -5.22
N THR A 41 -0.66 16.83 -5.73
CA THR A 41 -1.21 16.15 -6.93
C THR A 41 -0.34 16.36 -8.16
N HIS A 42 0.25 17.55 -8.35
CA HIS A 42 1.12 17.82 -9.52
C HIS A 42 2.36 16.91 -9.59
N LEU A 43 2.88 16.43 -8.44
CA LEU A 43 3.96 15.46 -8.39
C LEU A 43 3.47 14.06 -8.76
N LEU A 44 2.25 13.72 -8.36
CA LEU A 44 1.61 12.46 -8.74
C LEU A 44 1.24 12.44 -10.23
N ASP A 45 0.76 13.56 -10.77
CA ASP A 45 0.46 13.70 -12.21
C ASP A 45 1.73 13.49 -13.04
N MET A 46 2.83 14.16 -12.67
CA MET A 46 4.14 13.98 -13.31
C MET A 46 4.62 12.53 -13.28
N LEU A 47 4.47 11.86 -12.13
CA LEU A 47 4.84 10.44 -11.97
C LEU A 47 3.96 9.56 -12.85
N PHE A 48 2.65 9.79 -12.83
CA PHE A 48 1.69 9.02 -13.61
C PHE A 48 1.96 9.12 -15.11
N GLU A 49 2.15 10.33 -15.63
CA GLU A 49 2.47 10.55 -17.05
C GLU A 49 3.72 9.74 -17.46
N ARG A 50 4.75 9.75 -16.62
CA ARG A 50 5.96 8.98 -16.90
C ARG A 50 5.70 7.47 -16.85
N MET A 51 4.98 6.99 -15.85
CA MET A 51 4.65 5.56 -15.73
C MET A 51 3.81 5.08 -16.91
N MET A 52 2.95 5.92 -17.48
CA MET A 52 2.18 5.58 -18.68
C MET A 52 3.08 5.44 -19.92
N VAL A 53 4.10 6.28 -20.07
CA VAL A 53 5.09 6.13 -21.16
C VAL A 53 5.90 4.85 -21.01
N ASP A 54 6.33 4.54 -19.78
CA ASP A 54 7.07 3.33 -19.49
C ASP A 54 6.20 2.06 -19.70
N LEU A 55 4.91 2.13 -19.33
CA LEU A 55 3.93 1.08 -19.60
C LEU A 55 3.75 0.82 -21.10
N ASP A 56 3.55 1.88 -21.87
CA ASP A 56 3.40 1.78 -23.34
C ASP A 56 4.64 1.13 -23.97
N THR A 57 5.82 1.54 -23.56
CA THR A 57 7.09 0.95 -23.97
C THR A 57 7.16 -0.54 -23.63
N LEU A 58 6.77 -0.92 -22.41
CA LEU A 58 6.74 -2.31 -21.95
C LEU A 58 5.75 -3.13 -22.79
N LEU A 59 4.56 -2.61 -23.04
CA LEU A 59 3.51 -3.32 -23.78
C LEU A 59 3.82 -3.51 -25.26
N ASN A 60 4.59 -2.62 -25.86
CA ASN A 60 4.96 -2.64 -27.28
C ASN A 60 6.32 -3.30 -27.57
N SER A 61 7.06 -3.72 -26.54
CA SER A 61 8.33 -4.44 -26.73
C SER A 61 8.11 -5.82 -27.36
N SER A 62 8.89 -6.18 -28.37
CA SER A 62 8.82 -7.49 -29.06
C SER A 62 9.24 -8.65 -28.12
N ASP A 63 10.18 -8.39 -27.23
CA ASP A 63 10.79 -9.38 -26.34
C ASP A 63 10.24 -9.30 -24.92
N ARG A 64 9.01 -8.74 -24.78
CA ARG A 64 8.41 -8.46 -23.49
C ARG A 64 8.15 -9.73 -22.68
N VAL A 65 8.63 -9.70 -21.44
CA VAL A 65 8.12 -10.53 -20.36
C VAL A 65 7.38 -9.60 -19.40
N LEU A 66 6.06 -9.70 -19.35
CA LEU A 66 5.27 -8.84 -18.47
C LEU A 66 5.51 -9.26 -17.02
N PRO A 67 5.80 -8.31 -16.12
CA PRO A 67 5.97 -8.58 -14.69
C PRO A 67 4.60 -8.78 -14.01
N VAL A 68 3.95 -9.91 -14.30
CA VAL A 68 2.61 -10.22 -13.80
C VAL A 68 2.64 -10.41 -12.29
N ASN A 69 1.74 -9.72 -11.60
CA ASN A 69 1.55 -9.81 -10.16
C ASN A 69 0.23 -10.52 -9.84
N PHE A 70 0.29 -11.74 -9.32
CA PHE A 70 -0.79 -12.66 -8.99
C PHE A 70 -1.66 -13.13 -10.16
N VAL A 71 -2.20 -12.23 -10.96
CA VAL A 71 -3.13 -12.55 -12.05
C VAL A 71 -2.79 -11.81 -13.34
N PRO A 72 -3.13 -12.35 -14.51
CA PRO A 72 -2.92 -11.67 -15.78
C PRO A 72 -3.57 -10.29 -15.80
N GLY A 73 -2.84 -9.30 -16.31
CA GLY A 73 -3.29 -7.92 -16.37
C GLY A 73 -2.99 -7.06 -15.13
N HIS A 74 -2.57 -7.67 -14.02
CA HIS A 74 -1.93 -6.96 -12.91
C HIS A 74 -0.42 -6.99 -13.10
N LEU A 75 0.20 -5.83 -13.20
CA LEU A 75 1.63 -5.70 -13.42
C LEU A 75 2.32 -5.08 -12.20
N GLN A 76 3.43 -5.68 -11.80
CA GLN A 76 4.37 -5.05 -10.88
C GLN A 76 5.21 -4.07 -11.70
N GLN A 77 4.76 -2.82 -11.78
CA GLN A 77 5.43 -1.77 -12.53
C GLN A 77 6.13 -0.83 -11.56
N ASP A 78 7.45 -0.90 -11.51
CA ASP A 78 8.23 -0.02 -10.67
C ASP A 78 8.14 1.43 -11.18
N ALA A 79 8.01 2.37 -10.23
CA ALA A 79 8.15 3.77 -10.54
C ALA A 79 9.61 4.09 -10.89
N PRO A 80 9.89 5.08 -11.78
CA PRO A 80 11.25 5.44 -12.14
C PRO A 80 12.09 5.83 -10.90
N PRO A 81 13.21 5.14 -10.61
CA PRO A 81 13.99 5.36 -9.39
C PRO A 81 15.01 6.51 -9.51
N PHE A 82 14.67 7.55 -10.26
CA PHE A 82 15.53 8.70 -10.51
C PHE A 82 14.75 10.01 -10.57
N ALA A 83 15.47 11.12 -10.37
CA ALA A 83 14.86 12.45 -10.44
C ALA A 83 14.33 12.76 -11.85
N PRO A 84 13.20 13.46 -11.97
CA PRO A 84 12.41 14.09 -10.91
C PRO A 84 11.32 13.16 -10.31
N TYR A 85 11.26 11.89 -10.68
CA TYR A 85 10.16 10.96 -10.37
C TYR A 85 10.25 10.32 -8.98
N ILE A 86 11.42 10.38 -8.34
CA ILE A 86 11.59 10.05 -6.93
C ILE A 86 11.72 11.35 -6.13
N PHE A 87 10.78 11.60 -5.23
CA PHE A 87 10.72 12.85 -4.46
C PHE A 87 10.37 12.56 -2.99
N PRO A 88 10.85 13.40 -2.04
CA PRO A 88 10.68 13.16 -0.61
C PRO A 88 9.22 13.02 -0.16
N GLU A 89 8.31 13.77 -0.77
CA GLU A 89 6.87 13.75 -0.46
C GLU A 89 6.23 12.38 -0.70
N LEU A 90 6.83 11.55 -1.54
CA LEU A 90 6.38 10.19 -1.80
C LEU A 90 7.15 9.17 -0.96
N VAL A 91 8.49 9.20 -0.99
CA VAL A 91 9.30 8.12 -0.41
C VAL A 91 9.65 8.32 1.07
N ALA A 92 9.54 9.54 1.57
CA ALA A 92 9.89 9.93 2.94
C ALA A 92 8.98 11.04 3.47
N ASN A 93 7.69 10.99 3.16
CA ASN A 93 6.71 11.97 3.60
C ASN A 93 6.76 12.12 5.13
N PRO A 94 6.99 13.32 5.68
CA PRO A 94 7.19 13.50 7.11
C PRO A 94 5.98 13.09 7.97
N LEU A 95 4.75 13.27 7.48
CA LEU A 95 3.55 12.86 8.19
C LEU A 95 3.44 11.33 8.26
N VAL A 96 3.77 10.66 7.15
CA VAL A 96 3.83 9.20 7.10
C VAL A 96 4.97 8.66 7.96
N VAL A 97 6.13 9.32 7.97
CA VAL A 97 7.26 8.97 8.85
C VAL A 97 6.87 9.11 10.32
N GLN A 98 6.16 10.17 10.70
CA GLN A 98 5.65 10.34 12.07
C GLN A 98 4.77 9.16 12.50
N VAL A 99 3.83 8.75 11.64
CA VAL A 99 2.92 7.61 11.92
C VAL A 99 3.71 6.30 12.00
N THR A 100 4.58 6.03 11.03
CA THR A 100 5.35 4.79 10.98
C THR A 100 6.30 4.66 12.17
N GLN A 101 6.96 5.74 12.58
CA GLN A 101 7.80 5.75 13.78
C GLN A 101 7.01 5.53 15.07
N SER A 102 5.79 6.05 15.14
CA SER A 102 4.90 5.84 16.30
C SER A 102 4.47 4.37 16.47
N ILE A 103 4.46 3.59 15.39
CA ILE A 103 4.05 2.18 15.40
C ILE A 103 5.26 1.25 15.43
N LEU A 104 6.25 1.48 14.60
CA LEU A 104 7.39 0.58 14.39
C LEU A 104 8.63 0.98 15.20
N GLY A 105 8.64 2.14 15.85
CA GLY A 105 9.78 2.67 16.59
C GLY A 105 10.70 3.54 15.72
N LEU A 106 11.76 4.05 16.33
CA LEU A 106 12.73 4.90 15.65
C LEU A 106 13.60 4.08 14.70
N GLY A 107 14.11 4.74 13.65
CA GLY A 107 15.01 4.11 12.68
C GLY A 107 14.30 3.32 11.58
N VAL A 108 13.00 3.56 11.37
CA VAL A 108 12.25 3.01 10.23
C VAL A 108 12.94 3.36 8.91
N LYS A 109 12.87 2.42 7.96
CA LYS A 109 13.44 2.58 6.62
C LYS A 109 12.40 2.25 5.58
N ASN A 110 12.36 3.03 4.50
CA ASN A 110 11.68 2.61 3.28
C ASN A 110 12.59 1.61 2.56
N THR A 111 12.17 0.35 2.48
CA THR A 111 12.96 -0.75 1.91
C THR A 111 12.39 -1.27 0.60
N TYR A 112 11.23 -0.77 0.20
CA TYR A 112 10.54 -1.22 -1.00
C TYR A 112 9.81 -0.05 -1.66
N PHE A 113 10.07 0.18 -2.93
CA PHE A 113 9.41 1.21 -3.71
C PHE A 113 9.05 0.64 -5.08
N SER A 114 7.77 0.36 -5.26
CA SER A 114 7.24 -0.25 -6.46
C SER A 114 5.80 0.18 -6.68
N GLY A 115 5.19 -0.21 -7.79
CA GLY A 115 3.81 0.10 -8.12
C GLY A 115 3.08 -1.10 -8.71
N ASN A 116 1.77 -1.04 -8.63
CA ASN A 116 0.86 -1.97 -9.27
C ASN A 116 0.06 -1.24 -10.36
N THR A 117 0.05 -1.79 -11.56
CA THR A 117 -0.72 -1.28 -12.68
C THR A 117 -1.73 -2.32 -13.13
N ASN A 118 -3.00 -1.92 -13.15
CA ASN A 118 -4.08 -2.78 -13.64
C ASN A 118 -4.38 -2.44 -15.08
N LEU A 119 -4.24 -3.43 -15.97
CA LEU A 119 -4.66 -3.31 -17.36
C LEU A 119 -6.17 -3.53 -17.49
N PRO A 120 -6.83 -2.93 -18.50
CA PRO A 120 -8.24 -3.19 -18.76
C PRO A 120 -8.52 -4.69 -18.92
N GLY A 121 -9.58 -5.18 -18.26
CA GLY A 121 -9.96 -6.58 -18.29
C GLY A 121 -9.16 -7.48 -17.35
N SER A 122 -8.28 -6.94 -16.50
CA SER A 122 -7.62 -7.70 -15.45
C SER A 122 -8.64 -8.24 -14.43
N GLY A 123 -8.35 -9.42 -13.87
CA GLY A 123 -9.17 -10.02 -12.82
C GLY A 123 -8.94 -9.41 -11.45
N ILE A 124 -9.64 -9.93 -10.44
CA ILE A 124 -9.43 -9.55 -9.04
C ILE A 124 -8.25 -10.37 -8.48
N GLN A 125 -7.31 -9.72 -7.80
CA GLN A 125 -6.26 -10.43 -7.07
C GLN A 125 -6.87 -11.27 -5.94
N PRO A 126 -6.31 -12.44 -5.64
CA PRO A 126 -6.73 -13.18 -4.46
C PRO A 126 -6.45 -12.36 -3.21
N VAL A 127 -7.35 -12.47 -2.21
CA VAL A 127 -7.10 -11.85 -0.90
C VAL A 127 -5.83 -12.45 -0.30
N HIS A 128 -4.94 -11.58 0.15
CA HIS A 128 -3.61 -11.95 0.65
C HIS A 128 -3.13 -10.93 1.69
N THR A 129 -2.05 -11.26 2.37
CA THR A 129 -1.26 -10.30 3.15
C THR A 129 0.01 -9.94 2.40
N ASP A 130 0.48 -8.71 2.52
CA ASP A 130 1.72 -8.26 1.85
C ASP A 130 3.00 -8.79 2.52
N GLY A 131 2.89 -9.33 3.72
CA GLY A 131 4.01 -9.87 4.49
C GLY A 131 3.75 -11.28 5.03
N GLN A 132 4.84 -12.03 5.21
CA GLN A 132 4.81 -13.32 5.88
C GLN A 132 4.91 -13.15 7.40
N GLN A 133 4.53 -14.20 8.13
CA GLN A 133 4.77 -14.26 9.57
C GLN A 133 6.26 -14.19 9.87
N LEU A 134 6.63 -13.40 10.89
CA LEU A 134 8.03 -13.24 11.32
C LEU A 134 8.61 -14.53 11.90
N TRP A 135 7.79 -15.37 12.49
CA TRP A 135 8.22 -16.60 13.15
C TRP A 135 7.43 -17.81 12.64
N VAL A 136 8.15 -18.87 12.38
CA VAL A 136 7.58 -20.16 12.03
C VAL A 136 6.77 -20.71 13.22
N LYS A 137 5.60 -21.31 12.95
CA LYS A 137 4.69 -21.90 13.95
C LYS A 137 4.01 -20.89 14.90
N GLN A 138 3.93 -19.63 14.51
CA GLN A 138 3.17 -18.67 15.28
C GLN A 138 1.67 -19.01 15.26
N GLN A 139 1.01 -18.95 16.42
CA GLN A 139 -0.42 -19.25 16.59
C GLN A 139 -1.29 -18.01 16.76
N SER A 140 -0.68 -16.83 16.81
CA SER A 140 -1.35 -15.54 16.92
C SER A 140 -0.69 -14.53 16.02
N ALA A 141 -1.43 -13.50 15.63
CA ALA A 141 -0.85 -12.39 14.90
C ALA A 141 0.28 -11.73 15.70
N HIS A 142 1.39 -11.40 15.05
CA HIS A 142 2.49 -10.67 15.68
C HIS A 142 2.22 -9.15 15.61
N PRO A 143 2.89 -8.35 16.46
CA PRO A 143 2.86 -6.89 16.32
C PRO A 143 3.32 -6.46 14.93
N PRO A 144 2.87 -5.29 14.43
CA PRO A 144 3.31 -4.77 13.14
C PRO A 144 4.83 -4.70 13.05
N ALA A 145 5.41 -5.30 12.00
CA ALA A 145 6.84 -5.26 11.71
C ALA A 145 7.14 -4.41 10.46
N ALA A 146 6.11 -4.16 9.67
CA ALA A 146 6.15 -3.29 8.50
C ALA A 146 4.80 -2.62 8.31
N LEU A 147 4.79 -1.50 7.60
CA LEU A 147 3.59 -0.86 7.08
C LEU A 147 3.76 -0.68 5.58
N ILE A 148 2.72 -0.97 4.83
CA ILE A 148 2.65 -0.70 3.39
C ILE A 148 1.97 0.65 3.19
N ILE A 149 2.62 1.52 2.43
CA ILE A 149 2.12 2.85 2.12
C ILE A 149 1.70 2.87 0.65
N ASN A 150 0.40 2.83 0.40
CA ASN A 150 -0.14 2.90 -0.95
C ASN A 150 -0.47 4.36 -1.29
N VAL A 151 0.11 4.86 -2.36
CA VAL A 151 -0.15 6.21 -2.88
C VAL A 151 -0.66 6.10 -4.30
N PRO A 152 -1.98 6.22 -4.53
CA PRO A 152 -2.53 6.16 -5.88
C PRO A 152 -2.20 7.44 -6.65
N PRO A 153 -1.57 7.36 -7.83
CA PRO A 153 -1.31 8.54 -8.66
C PRO A 153 -2.54 8.98 -9.46
N VAL A 154 -3.63 8.23 -9.37
CA VAL A 154 -4.92 8.52 -10.04
C VAL A 154 -6.07 8.37 -9.05
N LYS A 155 -7.24 8.91 -9.40
CA LYS A 155 -8.47 8.63 -8.64
C LYS A 155 -8.80 7.15 -8.76
N VAL A 156 -8.78 6.45 -7.63
CA VAL A 156 -9.10 5.02 -7.55
C VAL A 156 -10.59 4.84 -7.26
N THR A 157 -11.23 3.93 -8.01
CA THR A 157 -12.64 3.53 -7.88
C THR A 157 -12.77 2.01 -7.99
N GLU A 158 -13.93 1.46 -7.68
CA GLU A 158 -14.19 0.02 -7.85
C GLU A 158 -14.03 -0.42 -9.31
N GLU A 159 -14.34 0.46 -10.26
CA GLU A 159 -14.26 0.15 -11.69
C GLU A 159 -12.83 0.12 -12.23
N ASN A 160 -11.90 0.84 -11.57
CA ASN A 160 -10.50 0.91 -12.02
C ASN A 160 -9.50 0.21 -11.10
N GLY A 161 -9.98 -0.59 -10.15
CA GLY A 161 -9.14 -1.49 -9.37
C GLY A 161 -8.79 -0.97 -7.98
N SER A 162 -9.78 -0.54 -7.20
CA SER A 162 -9.58 -0.21 -5.78
C SER A 162 -9.10 -1.42 -4.97
N ILE A 163 -8.37 -1.14 -3.90
CA ILE A 163 -7.94 -2.14 -2.94
C ILE A 163 -9.12 -2.52 -2.04
N GLU A 164 -9.39 -3.82 -1.91
CA GLU A 164 -10.28 -4.35 -0.91
C GLU A 164 -9.53 -4.54 0.41
N LEU A 165 -10.05 -3.97 1.49
CA LEU A 165 -9.47 -4.05 2.83
C LEU A 165 -10.41 -4.75 3.79
N TRP A 166 -9.88 -5.58 4.68
CA TRP A 166 -10.63 -6.32 5.69
C TRP A 166 -10.33 -5.76 7.09
N PRO A 167 -11.20 -4.89 7.63
CA PRO A 167 -10.97 -4.28 8.93
C PRO A 167 -10.78 -5.31 10.04
N GLY A 168 -9.73 -5.14 10.85
CA GLY A 168 -9.42 -6.01 11.99
C GLY A 168 -8.71 -7.32 11.66
N SER A 169 -8.63 -7.72 10.39
CA SER A 169 -8.04 -9.00 9.97
C SER A 169 -6.56 -9.16 10.35
N HIS A 170 -5.83 -8.06 10.47
CA HIS A 170 -4.42 -8.05 10.89
C HIS A 170 -4.19 -8.62 12.30
N ARG A 171 -5.23 -8.70 13.13
CA ARG A 171 -5.16 -9.25 14.50
C ARG A 171 -5.58 -10.72 14.61
N GLU A 172 -6.34 -11.18 13.63
CA GLU A 172 -6.98 -12.51 13.68
C GLU A 172 -6.34 -13.50 12.74
N MET A 173 -5.69 -13.02 11.68
CA MET A 173 -5.14 -13.89 10.66
C MET A 173 -3.78 -14.42 11.02
N VAL A 174 -3.69 -15.75 11.05
CA VAL A 174 -2.44 -16.48 11.15
C VAL A 174 -2.21 -17.18 9.81
N ILE A 175 -1.14 -16.79 9.13
CA ILE A 175 -0.68 -17.50 7.94
C ILE A 175 0.19 -18.65 8.43
N THR A 176 -0.26 -19.88 8.26
CA THR A 176 0.52 -21.05 8.66
C THR A 176 1.63 -21.34 7.64
N PRO A 177 2.76 -21.92 8.07
CA PRO A 177 3.87 -22.30 7.16
C PRO A 177 3.47 -23.28 6.06
N GLU A 178 2.40 -24.03 6.26
CA GLU A 178 1.86 -24.97 5.28
C GLU A 178 1.16 -24.24 4.11
N SER A 179 0.67 -23.03 4.34
CA SER A 179 0.37 -22.11 3.27
C SER A 179 1.66 -21.40 2.88
N SER A 180 2.41 -21.96 1.96
CA SER A 180 3.57 -21.27 1.32
C SER A 180 3.16 -20.01 0.56
N SER A 181 1.91 -19.63 0.60
CA SER A 181 1.34 -18.44 -0.02
C SER A 181 0.78 -17.51 1.05
N ILE A 182 1.05 -16.24 0.90
CA ILE A 182 0.39 -15.15 1.62
C ILE A 182 -1.12 -15.08 1.34
N LYS A 183 -1.66 -15.99 0.53
CA LYS A 183 -3.08 -16.07 0.16
C LYS A 183 -3.92 -16.58 1.32
N ILE A 184 -5.08 -15.97 1.52
CA ILE A 184 -6.06 -16.35 2.53
C ILE A 184 -6.76 -17.64 2.09
N ASN A 185 -6.98 -18.55 3.03
CA ASN A 185 -7.72 -19.78 2.80
C ASN A 185 -9.19 -19.49 2.48
N LYS A 186 -9.81 -20.36 1.68
CA LYS A 186 -11.22 -20.21 1.31
C LYS A 186 -12.16 -20.17 2.52
N SER A 187 -11.89 -20.93 3.57
CA SER A 187 -12.67 -20.91 4.82
C SER A 187 -12.66 -19.57 5.54
N ASP A 188 -11.56 -18.80 5.39
CA ASP A 188 -11.46 -17.47 5.97
C ASP A 188 -12.14 -16.43 5.07
N LEU A 189 -12.14 -16.65 3.75
CA LEU A 189 -12.91 -15.86 2.81
C LEU A 189 -14.43 -15.98 3.04
N ASP A 190 -14.90 -17.16 3.45
CA ASP A 190 -16.33 -17.40 3.72
C ASP A 190 -16.82 -16.68 5.00
N ARG A 191 -15.91 -16.20 5.86
CA ARG A 191 -16.22 -15.36 7.04
C ARG A 191 -16.39 -13.88 6.71
N ARG A 192 -16.15 -13.50 5.48
CA ARG A 192 -16.28 -12.11 5.03
C ARG A 192 -17.72 -11.64 5.22
N GLU A 193 -17.91 -10.63 6.04
CA GLU A 193 -19.18 -9.89 6.06
C GLU A 193 -19.32 -9.11 4.76
N LYS A 194 -20.44 -9.31 4.08
CA LYS A 194 -20.76 -8.63 2.84
C LYS A 194 -21.30 -7.24 3.11
#